data_5c02aab28e80b2ae8507f5ef07b987e8
#
_entry.id   5c02aab28e80b2ae8507f5ef07b987e8
#
_cell.length_a   1.000
_cell.length_b   1.000
_cell.length_c   1.000
_cell.angle_alpha   90.00
_cell.angle_beta   90.00
_cell.angle_gamma   90.00
#
_symmetry.space_group_name_H-M   'P 1'
#
loop_
_entity.id
_entity.type
_entity.pdbx_description
1 polymer ?
#
loop_
_entity_poly.entity_id
_entity_poly.type
_entity_poly.pdbx_seq_one_letter_code
_entity_poly.pdbx_strand_id
1 'polypeptide(L)'
;MRYLIDVHTDERAQQQRLEEDVRRGLTSRPKSLPPKYFYDRAGSLLFERITELPEYYPTRTESALLAEILPGLIEDFLPDDIVEIGAGSSEKTRRVLDAVTAGGRPVRYVPLDVDRLTLEASAERLLREYPSLSVHAVVGDFERDLAHVPPPTGRRLAMFLGSTIGNLDEPAQRRLLADLKALLPDPRDRLLLGVDLVKDVKILEAAYDDSAGVTRDFNLNILRVINRGVDGDFDPDAFRHRAFYNDAAARIEMHLVAESAQTVRLRRLGLTVRFAPGEGIWTESSYKFSRAGIEALLGDAGLRLARWHVDPANYFALALIQRA
;
A
#
# COMPACT_ATOMS: atom_id res chain seq x y z
N MET A 1 -27.43 3.64 11.20
CA MET A 1 -27.09 2.59 10.24
C MET A 1 -25.66 2.16 10.53
N ARG A 2 -25.38 0.85 10.70
CA ARG A 2 -24.02 0.39 11.11
C ARG A 2 -23.10 0.17 9.92
N TYR A 3 -23.61 0.17 8.68
CA TYR A 3 -22.84 -0.02 7.45
C TYR A 3 -23.24 0.99 6.38
N LEU A 4 -22.23 1.67 5.85
CA LEU A 4 -22.30 2.55 4.69
C LEU A 4 -21.15 2.21 3.74
N ILE A 5 -21.36 2.39 2.46
CA ILE A 5 -20.31 2.27 1.44
C ILE A 5 -20.47 3.38 0.41
N ASP A 6 -19.42 4.14 0.21
CA ASP A 6 -19.31 5.15 -0.83
C ASP A 6 -18.39 4.63 -1.93
N VAL A 7 -18.82 4.75 -3.18
CA VAL A 7 -18.05 4.27 -4.35
C VAL A 7 -17.69 5.46 -5.22
N HIS A 8 -16.41 5.80 -5.27
CA HIS A 8 -15.87 6.95 -6.01
C HIS A 8 -15.15 6.56 -7.30
N THR A 9 -15.00 5.26 -7.55
CA THR A 9 -14.41 4.75 -8.78
C THR A 9 -15.33 3.68 -9.38
N ASP A 10 -15.73 3.87 -10.63
CA ASP A 10 -16.48 2.86 -11.40
C ASP A 10 -15.55 2.08 -12.33
N GLU A 11 -16.02 0.96 -12.85
CA GLU A 11 -15.27 0.09 -13.76
C GLU A 11 -14.77 0.83 -15.00
N ARG A 12 -15.56 1.78 -15.52
CA ARG A 12 -15.19 2.57 -16.71
C ARG A 12 -14.03 3.51 -16.40
N ALA A 13 -14.07 4.19 -15.27
CA ALA A 13 -12.99 5.07 -14.82
C ALA A 13 -11.72 4.27 -14.49
N GLN A 14 -11.86 3.07 -13.90
CA GLN A 14 -10.73 2.15 -13.67
C GLN A 14 -10.11 1.70 -14.99
N GLN A 15 -10.93 1.32 -15.96
CA GLN A 15 -10.46 0.90 -17.28
C GLN A 15 -9.73 2.04 -18.02
N GLN A 16 -10.26 3.24 -18.01
CA GLN A 16 -9.61 4.41 -18.62
C GLN A 16 -8.24 4.70 -17.97
N ARG A 17 -8.17 4.64 -16.63
CA ARG A 17 -6.92 4.80 -15.89
C ARG A 17 -5.88 3.75 -16.27
N LEU A 18 -6.29 2.50 -16.37
CA LEU A 18 -5.41 1.42 -16.80
C LEU A 18 -4.83 1.73 -18.21
N GLU A 19 -5.67 2.12 -19.15
CA GLU A 19 -5.27 2.45 -20.53
C GLU A 19 -4.28 3.61 -20.58
N GLU A 20 -4.52 4.67 -19.81
CA GLU A 20 -3.64 5.84 -19.69
C GLU A 20 -2.29 5.48 -19.05
N ASP A 21 -2.31 4.76 -17.93
CA ASP A 21 -1.10 4.36 -17.21
C ASP A 21 -0.25 3.42 -18.05
N VAL A 22 -0.86 2.43 -18.70
CA VAL A 22 -0.16 1.49 -19.59
C VAL A 22 0.46 2.21 -20.80
N ARG A 23 -0.31 3.10 -21.45
CA ARG A 23 0.21 3.89 -22.56
C ARG A 23 1.39 4.74 -22.12
N ARG A 24 1.23 5.52 -21.07
CA ARG A 24 2.28 6.39 -20.51
C ARG A 24 3.52 5.60 -20.13
N GLY A 25 3.34 4.53 -19.34
CA GLY A 25 4.45 3.76 -18.78
C GLY A 25 5.23 2.99 -19.84
N LEU A 26 4.58 2.33 -20.79
CA LEU A 26 5.26 1.53 -21.81
C LEU A 26 5.84 2.37 -22.95
N THR A 27 5.46 3.65 -23.08
CA THR A 27 6.10 4.59 -24.01
C THR A 27 7.17 5.46 -23.36
N SER A 28 7.30 5.42 -22.03
CA SER A 28 8.37 6.12 -21.29
C SER A 28 9.73 5.46 -21.45
N ARG A 29 10.77 6.14 -20.98
CA ARG A 29 12.14 5.62 -20.87
C ARG A 29 12.73 6.03 -19.52
N PRO A 30 13.00 5.06 -18.61
CA PRO A 30 12.73 3.62 -18.76
C PRO A 30 11.23 3.31 -18.84
N LYS A 31 10.88 2.15 -19.41
CA LYS A 31 9.49 1.67 -19.39
C LYS A 31 9.09 1.32 -17.97
N SER A 32 7.82 1.57 -17.61
CA SER A 32 7.30 1.28 -16.29
C SER A 32 5.82 0.88 -16.30
N LEU A 33 5.39 0.23 -15.24
CA LEU A 33 3.98 -0.05 -14.95
C LEU A 33 3.72 0.21 -13.47
N PRO A 34 2.62 0.89 -13.10
CA PRO A 34 2.31 1.16 -11.70
C PRO A 34 2.04 -0.11 -10.88
N PRO A 35 2.56 -0.23 -9.64
CA PRO A 35 2.44 -1.42 -8.80
C PRO A 35 1.00 -1.75 -8.38
N LYS A 36 0.07 -0.79 -8.41
CA LYS A 36 -1.35 -1.05 -8.12
C LYS A 36 -1.98 -2.13 -9.01
N TYR A 37 -1.43 -2.38 -10.19
CA TYR A 37 -1.88 -3.44 -11.10
C TYR A 37 -1.37 -4.84 -10.75
N PHE A 38 -0.59 -5.00 -9.70
CA PHE A 38 -0.31 -6.32 -9.14
C PHE A 38 -1.55 -6.96 -8.51
N TYR A 39 -2.42 -6.13 -7.89
CA TYR A 39 -3.44 -6.55 -6.93
C TYR A 39 -4.80 -6.88 -7.58
N ASP A 40 -4.81 -7.72 -8.65
CA ASP A 40 -6.02 -8.43 -8.99
C ASP A 40 -6.21 -9.62 -8.02
N ARG A 41 -7.29 -10.37 -8.17
CA ARG A 41 -7.57 -11.53 -7.29
C ARG A 41 -6.39 -12.52 -7.20
N ALA A 42 -5.72 -12.80 -8.32
CA ALA A 42 -4.57 -13.72 -8.34
C ALA A 42 -3.35 -13.10 -7.65
N GLY A 43 -3.09 -11.83 -7.92
CA GLY A 43 -2.00 -11.10 -7.29
C GLY A 43 -2.19 -10.91 -5.79
N SER A 44 -3.41 -10.65 -5.32
CA SER A 44 -3.72 -10.55 -3.89
C SER A 44 -3.42 -11.87 -3.17
N LEU A 45 -3.80 -13.02 -3.76
CA LEU A 45 -3.45 -14.34 -3.21
C LEU A 45 -1.94 -14.60 -3.22
N LEU A 46 -1.22 -14.14 -4.26
CA LEU A 46 0.24 -14.24 -4.28
C LEU A 46 0.86 -13.35 -3.21
N PHE A 47 0.33 -12.14 -3.00
CA PHE A 47 0.81 -11.26 -1.94
C PHE A 47 0.57 -11.85 -0.54
N GLU A 48 -0.59 -12.45 -0.27
CA GLU A 48 -0.83 -13.19 0.97
C GLU A 48 0.25 -14.24 1.20
N ARG A 49 0.59 -15.05 0.18
CA ARG A 49 1.69 -16.01 0.25
C ARG A 49 3.06 -15.36 0.49
N ILE A 50 3.33 -14.19 -0.13
CA ILE A 50 4.55 -13.41 0.15
C ILE A 50 4.63 -13.05 1.62
N THR A 51 3.55 -12.62 2.24
CA THR A 51 3.54 -12.23 3.66
C THR A 51 3.89 -13.37 4.63
N GLU A 52 3.76 -14.62 4.18
CA GLU A 52 4.09 -15.83 4.95
C GLU A 52 5.54 -16.30 4.77
N LEU A 53 6.25 -15.75 3.76
CA LEU A 53 7.63 -16.16 3.47
C LEU A 53 8.60 -15.77 4.60
N PRO A 54 9.56 -16.63 4.94
CA PRO A 54 10.59 -16.30 5.95
C PRO A 54 11.44 -15.09 5.56
N GLU A 55 11.67 -14.84 4.28
CA GLU A 55 12.44 -13.71 3.76
C GLU A 55 11.63 -12.39 3.86
N TYR A 56 10.29 -12.43 3.76
CA TYR A 56 9.45 -11.24 3.78
C TYR A 56 9.13 -10.80 5.21
N TYR A 57 10.07 -10.11 5.84
CA TYR A 57 9.97 -9.64 7.23
C TYR A 57 8.95 -8.49 7.46
N PRO A 58 8.59 -7.60 6.48
CA PRO A 58 7.85 -6.36 6.78
C PRO A 58 6.52 -6.62 7.50
N THR A 59 5.68 -7.52 7.00
CA THR A 59 4.35 -7.79 7.57
C THR A 59 4.42 -8.30 9.00
N ARG A 60 5.29 -9.30 9.27
CA ARG A 60 5.39 -9.86 10.62
C ARG A 60 6.02 -8.89 11.61
N THR A 61 7.01 -8.10 11.18
CA THR A 61 7.68 -7.10 12.04
C THR A 61 6.72 -5.97 12.37
N GLU A 62 6.02 -5.41 11.39
CA GLU A 62 5.00 -4.39 11.63
C GLU A 62 3.89 -4.90 12.55
N SER A 63 3.40 -6.12 12.33
CA SER A 63 2.34 -6.73 13.14
C SER A 63 2.76 -6.95 14.59
N ALA A 64 4.01 -7.37 14.81
CA ALA A 64 4.56 -7.53 16.15
C ALA A 64 4.74 -6.19 16.86
N LEU A 65 5.32 -5.21 16.17
CA LEU A 65 5.51 -3.86 16.70
C LEU A 65 4.18 -3.18 17.01
N LEU A 66 3.17 -3.34 16.14
CA LEU A 66 1.83 -2.82 16.37
C LEU A 66 1.22 -3.41 17.66
N ALA A 67 1.34 -4.74 17.85
CA ALA A 67 0.84 -5.40 19.05
C ALA A 67 1.53 -4.90 20.33
N GLU A 68 2.82 -4.60 20.25
CA GLU A 68 3.61 -4.07 21.37
C GLU A 68 3.16 -2.64 21.77
N ILE A 69 2.94 -1.77 20.78
CA ILE A 69 2.65 -0.35 21.06
C ILE A 69 1.18 -0.08 21.36
N LEU A 70 0.26 -0.94 20.92
CA LEU A 70 -1.18 -0.72 21.02
C LEU A 70 -1.67 -0.42 22.44
N PRO A 71 -1.27 -1.14 23.50
CA PRO A 71 -1.76 -0.84 24.86
C PRO A 71 -1.46 0.60 25.27
N GLY A 72 -0.22 1.06 25.13
CA GLY A 72 0.17 2.43 25.47
C GLY A 72 -0.44 3.46 24.51
N LEU A 73 -0.60 3.13 23.22
CA LEU A 73 -1.25 4.01 22.27
C LEU A 73 -2.72 4.26 22.65
N ILE A 74 -3.45 3.21 23.04
CA ILE A 74 -4.87 3.32 23.39
C ILE A 74 -5.06 3.98 24.77
N GLU A 75 -4.15 3.76 25.72
CA GLU A 75 -4.17 4.45 27.01
C GLU A 75 -4.01 5.97 26.84
N ASP A 76 -3.07 6.40 25.99
CA ASP A 76 -2.80 7.82 25.75
C ASP A 76 -3.77 8.46 24.76
N PHE A 77 -4.22 7.69 23.76
CA PHE A 77 -5.05 8.15 22.67
C PHE A 77 -6.13 7.13 22.31
N LEU A 78 -7.32 7.33 22.83
CA LEU A 78 -8.48 6.48 22.58
C LEU A 78 -9.32 7.06 21.42
N PRO A 79 -9.18 6.56 20.16
CA PRO A 79 -9.89 7.10 19.01
C PRO A 79 -11.38 6.72 19.02
N ASP A 80 -12.22 7.62 18.52
CA ASP A 80 -13.64 7.39 18.24
C ASP A 80 -13.86 6.97 16.79
N ASP A 81 -12.86 7.29 15.92
CA ASP A 81 -12.90 7.20 14.48
C ASP A 81 -11.57 6.66 13.97
N ILE A 82 -11.60 5.55 13.24
CA ILE A 82 -10.41 4.92 12.66
C ILE A 82 -10.54 4.93 11.15
N VAL A 83 -9.59 5.55 10.48
CA VAL A 83 -9.45 5.51 9.00
C VAL A 83 -8.28 4.63 8.66
N GLU A 84 -8.46 3.63 7.80
CA GLU A 84 -7.36 2.81 7.29
C GLU A 84 -7.26 2.97 5.78
N ILE A 85 -6.08 3.38 5.33
CA ILE A 85 -5.77 3.60 3.93
C ILE A 85 -5.06 2.34 3.39
N GLY A 86 -5.65 1.72 2.35
CA GLY A 86 -5.19 0.44 1.82
C GLY A 86 -5.54 -0.70 2.79
N ALA A 87 -6.81 -0.79 3.17
CA ALA A 87 -7.28 -1.68 4.23
C ALA A 87 -7.11 -3.18 3.93
N GLY A 88 -7.17 -3.57 2.65
CA GLY A 88 -7.06 -4.97 2.24
C GLY A 88 -7.96 -5.90 3.06
N SER A 89 -7.39 -7.01 3.58
CA SER A 89 -8.12 -8.00 4.41
C SER A 89 -8.41 -7.55 5.84
N SER A 90 -7.91 -6.41 6.27
CA SER A 90 -8.11 -5.82 7.61
C SER A 90 -7.61 -6.70 8.78
N GLU A 91 -6.64 -7.59 8.57
CA GLU A 91 -6.14 -8.47 9.63
C GLU A 91 -5.42 -7.70 10.76
N LYS A 92 -4.57 -6.73 10.39
CA LYS A 92 -3.86 -5.88 11.36
C LYS A 92 -4.85 -4.99 12.13
N THR A 93 -5.88 -4.52 11.43
CA THR A 93 -6.94 -3.67 11.97
C THR A 93 -7.70 -4.34 13.09
N ARG A 94 -7.90 -5.67 13.04
CA ARG A 94 -8.56 -6.41 14.12
C ARG A 94 -7.89 -6.18 15.45
N ARG A 95 -6.56 -6.18 15.52
CA ARG A 95 -5.82 -5.89 16.76
C ARG A 95 -6.14 -4.50 17.31
N VAL A 96 -6.26 -3.52 16.41
CA VAL A 96 -6.64 -2.16 16.80
C VAL A 96 -8.09 -2.13 17.25
N LEU A 97 -9.01 -2.77 16.51
CA LEU A 97 -10.43 -2.83 16.86
C LEU A 97 -10.67 -3.55 18.18
N ASP A 98 -9.98 -4.66 18.45
CA ASP A 98 -10.03 -5.35 19.74
C ASP A 98 -9.72 -4.41 20.91
N ALA A 99 -8.66 -3.61 20.75
CA ALA A 99 -8.22 -2.68 21.78
C ALA A 99 -9.19 -1.49 21.97
N VAL A 100 -9.70 -0.90 20.89
CA VAL A 100 -10.53 0.32 20.95
C VAL A 100 -12.00 0.05 21.24
N THR A 101 -12.52 -1.15 20.92
CA THR A 101 -13.91 -1.55 21.21
C THR A 101 -14.08 -2.26 22.53
N ALA A 102 -13.00 -2.45 23.28
CA ALA A 102 -13.03 -3.06 24.59
C ALA A 102 -14.11 -2.42 25.47
N GLY A 103 -14.87 -3.25 26.19
CA GLY A 103 -16.00 -2.79 27.01
C GLY A 103 -17.23 -2.32 26.24
N GLY A 104 -17.33 -2.63 24.93
CA GLY A 104 -18.50 -2.28 24.10
C GLY A 104 -18.54 -0.82 23.67
N ARG A 105 -17.39 -0.13 23.65
CA ARG A 105 -17.29 1.27 23.24
C ARG A 105 -17.66 1.43 21.76
N PRO A 106 -18.52 2.41 21.40
CA PRO A 106 -18.83 2.71 20.00
C PRO A 106 -17.60 3.28 19.29
N VAL A 107 -17.28 2.72 18.12
CA VAL A 107 -16.20 3.18 17.23
C VAL A 107 -16.68 3.16 15.80
N ARG A 108 -16.28 4.15 14.99
CA ARG A 108 -16.45 4.12 13.56
C ARG A 108 -15.15 3.70 12.89
N TYR A 109 -15.23 2.72 12.00
CA TYR A 109 -14.14 2.30 11.12
C TYR A 109 -14.42 2.71 9.68
N VAL A 110 -13.45 3.36 9.06
CA VAL A 110 -13.51 3.89 7.69
C VAL A 110 -12.37 3.29 6.87
N PRO A 111 -12.55 2.07 6.32
CA PRO A 111 -11.58 1.49 5.39
C PRO A 111 -11.68 2.16 4.03
N LEU A 112 -10.53 2.49 3.43
CA LEU A 112 -10.40 2.93 2.05
C LEU A 112 -9.56 1.93 1.28
N ASP A 113 -10.10 1.40 0.18
CA ASP A 113 -9.40 0.49 -0.73
C ASP A 113 -10.02 0.55 -2.14
N VAL A 114 -9.28 0.11 -3.16
CA VAL A 114 -9.78 0.03 -4.54
C VAL A 114 -10.65 -1.20 -4.79
N ASP A 115 -10.48 -2.26 -3.99
CA ASP A 115 -11.23 -3.52 -4.13
C ASP A 115 -12.52 -3.50 -3.31
N ARG A 116 -13.60 -3.18 -4.01
CA ARG A 116 -14.94 -3.15 -3.44
C ARG A 116 -15.35 -4.47 -2.79
N LEU A 117 -15.08 -5.60 -3.45
CA LEU A 117 -15.53 -6.91 -2.96
C LEU A 117 -14.81 -7.29 -1.66
N THR A 118 -13.51 -7.01 -1.58
CA THR A 118 -12.73 -7.20 -0.36
C THR A 118 -13.24 -6.31 0.77
N LEU A 119 -13.55 -5.04 0.51
CA LEU A 119 -14.12 -4.12 1.51
C LEU A 119 -15.48 -4.60 2.02
N GLU A 120 -16.39 -5.01 1.13
CA GLU A 120 -17.72 -5.50 1.50
C GLU A 120 -17.62 -6.75 2.37
N ALA A 121 -16.84 -7.75 1.96
CA ALA A 121 -16.62 -8.98 2.72
C ALA A 121 -15.99 -8.73 4.09
N SER A 122 -15.00 -7.84 4.14
CA SER A 122 -14.34 -7.44 5.40
C SER A 122 -15.30 -6.72 6.34
N ALA A 123 -16.08 -5.75 5.82
CA ALA A 123 -17.07 -5.02 6.61
C ALA A 123 -18.14 -5.93 7.22
N GLU A 124 -18.69 -6.86 6.42
CA GLU A 124 -19.66 -7.83 6.92
C GLU A 124 -19.11 -8.71 8.06
N ARG A 125 -17.86 -9.15 7.93
CA ARG A 125 -17.18 -9.96 8.94
C ARG A 125 -16.96 -9.16 10.22
N LEU A 126 -16.41 -7.94 10.11
CA LEU A 126 -16.14 -7.06 11.24
C LEU A 126 -17.42 -6.66 12.00
N LEU A 127 -18.52 -6.38 11.29
CA LEU A 127 -19.80 -6.04 11.91
C LEU A 127 -20.43 -7.20 12.69
N ARG A 128 -20.13 -8.46 12.33
CA ARG A 128 -20.53 -9.64 13.11
C ARG A 128 -19.68 -9.81 14.36
N GLU A 129 -18.37 -9.55 14.26
CA GLU A 129 -17.41 -9.73 15.34
C GLU A 129 -17.49 -8.60 16.39
N TYR A 130 -17.77 -7.37 15.95
CA TYR A 130 -17.77 -6.17 16.80
C TYR A 130 -19.16 -5.51 16.85
N PRO A 131 -20.01 -5.83 17.84
CA PRO A 131 -21.37 -5.29 17.94
C PRO A 131 -21.43 -3.77 18.08
N SER A 132 -20.43 -3.13 18.69
CA SER A 132 -20.34 -1.68 18.87
C SER A 132 -19.71 -0.92 17.70
N LEU A 133 -19.21 -1.64 16.66
CA LEU A 133 -18.58 -1.05 15.49
C LEU A 133 -19.64 -0.54 14.50
N SER A 134 -19.35 0.60 13.90
CA SER A 134 -19.97 1.03 12.63
C SER A 134 -18.89 1.10 11.54
N VAL A 135 -19.23 0.72 10.31
CA VAL A 135 -18.31 0.74 9.18
C VAL A 135 -18.84 1.71 8.11
N HIS A 136 -17.97 2.60 7.66
CA HIS A 136 -18.22 3.47 6.52
C HIS A 136 -17.11 3.24 5.48
N ALA A 137 -17.29 2.26 4.61
CA ALA A 137 -16.29 1.89 3.61
C ALA A 137 -16.24 2.92 2.46
N VAL A 138 -15.04 3.22 1.98
CA VAL A 138 -14.80 4.11 0.83
C VAL A 138 -14.05 3.33 -0.24
N VAL A 139 -14.72 3.10 -1.38
CA VAL A 139 -14.10 2.46 -2.55
C VAL A 139 -13.43 3.54 -3.38
N GLY A 140 -12.09 3.56 -3.39
CA GLY A 140 -11.31 4.61 -4.06
C GLY A 140 -9.81 4.34 -4.05
N ASP A 141 -9.11 5.11 -4.85
CA ASP A 141 -7.65 5.12 -4.96
C ASP A 141 -7.07 6.16 -3.98
N PHE A 142 -6.29 5.74 -3.01
CA PHE A 142 -5.75 6.65 -1.98
C PHE A 142 -4.87 7.78 -2.55
N GLU A 143 -4.33 7.63 -3.75
CA GLU A 143 -3.59 8.70 -4.41
C GLU A 143 -4.49 9.85 -4.92
N ARG A 144 -5.84 9.67 -4.90
CA ARG A 144 -6.79 10.62 -5.50
C ARG A 144 -8.04 10.86 -4.66
N ASP A 145 -8.48 9.85 -3.93
CA ASP A 145 -9.83 9.81 -3.37
C ASP A 145 -9.86 10.04 -1.84
N LEU A 146 -8.72 10.41 -1.22
CA LEU A 146 -8.65 10.71 0.23
C LEU A 146 -9.61 11.84 0.65
N ALA A 147 -9.92 12.79 -0.24
CA ALA A 147 -10.88 13.85 0.02
C ALA A 147 -12.31 13.34 0.23
N HIS A 148 -12.61 12.10 -0.18
CA HIS A 148 -13.92 11.46 0.01
C HIS A 148 -14.05 10.72 1.34
N VAL A 149 -12.98 10.61 2.12
CA VAL A 149 -13.06 10.09 3.48
C VAL A 149 -13.98 10.99 4.30
N PRO A 150 -15.03 10.44 4.95
CA PRO A 150 -16.01 11.25 5.66
C PRO A 150 -15.37 12.04 6.82
N PRO A 151 -15.94 13.20 7.20
CA PRO A 151 -15.50 13.96 8.37
C PRO A 151 -15.46 13.08 9.62
N PRO A 152 -14.53 13.34 10.57
CA PRO A 152 -14.44 12.55 11.80
C PRO A 152 -15.69 12.69 12.68
N THR A 153 -16.03 11.65 13.41
CA THR A 153 -17.11 11.66 14.41
C THR A 153 -16.63 11.95 15.84
N GLY A 154 -15.33 12.06 16.01
CA GLY A 154 -14.63 12.31 17.25
C GLY A 154 -13.14 12.33 17.00
N ARG A 155 -12.31 11.87 17.96
CA ARG A 155 -10.85 11.78 17.77
C ARG A 155 -10.53 10.72 16.71
N ARG A 156 -9.77 11.12 15.69
CA ARG A 156 -9.42 10.25 14.56
C ARG A 156 -8.02 9.67 14.70
N LEU A 157 -7.92 8.35 14.48
CA LEU A 157 -6.69 7.66 14.16
C LEU A 157 -6.72 7.30 12.67
N ALA A 158 -5.91 7.97 11.86
CA ALA A 158 -5.63 7.53 10.50
C ALA A 158 -4.49 6.51 10.53
N MET A 159 -4.58 5.44 9.75
CA MET A 159 -3.54 4.41 9.65
C MET A 159 -3.15 4.22 8.19
N PHE A 160 -1.86 4.27 7.91
CA PHE A 160 -1.29 3.93 6.62
C PHE A 160 -0.10 2.99 6.85
N LEU A 161 -0.38 1.71 6.76
CA LEU A 161 0.49 0.62 7.18
C LEU A 161 1.13 -0.10 5.99
N GLY A 162 1.97 -1.09 6.27
CA GLY A 162 2.62 -1.92 5.23
C GLY A 162 3.77 -1.25 4.51
N SER A 163 4.23 -0.09 4.96
CA SER A 163 5.23 0.73 4.24
C SER A 163 4.81 1.11 2.82
N THR A 164 3.51 1.17 2.55
CA THR A 164 2.94 1.47 1.22
C THR A 164 3.36 2.85 0.70
N ILE A 165 3.64 3.81 1.59
CA ILE A 165 4.23 5.10 1.22
C ILE A 165 5.56 4.94 0.46
N GLY A 166 6.30 3.86 0.72
CA GLY A 166 7.54 3.52 0.02
C GLY A 166 7.37 3.16 -1.45
N ASN A 167 6.15 2.87 -1.90
CA ASN A 167 5.88 2.59 -3.31
C ASN A 167 5.74 3.86 -4.15
N LEU A 168 5.71 5.02 -3.52
CA LEU A 168 5.58 6.33 -4.15
C LEU A 168 6.94 7.02 -4.29
N ASP A 169 7.12 7.77 -5.37
CA ASP A 169 8.25 8.69 -5.49
C ASP A 169 8.14 9.87 -4.50
N GLU A 170 9.24 10.56 -4.25
CA GLU A 170 9.27 11.64 -3.27
C GLU A 170 8.22 12.75 -3.51
N PRO A 171 7.97 13.23 -4.75
CA PRO A 171 6.87 14.15 -5.01
C PRO A 171 5.48 13.60 -4.65
N ALA A 172 5.23 12.31 -4.91
CA ALA A 172 3.97 11.66 -4.57
C ALA A 172 3.84 11.42 -3.05
N GLN A 173 4.94 11.08 -2.36
CA GLN A 173 4.96 10.98 -0.90
C GLN A 173 4.59 12.32 -0.23
N ARG A 174 5.14 13.44 -0.73
CA ARG A 174 4.82 14.80 -0.23
C ARG A 174 3.35 15.15 -0.44
N ARG A 175 2.80 14.87 -1.62
CA ARG A 175 1.36 15.08 -1.88
C ARG A 175 0.50 14.24 -0.96
N LEU A 176 0.79 12.95 -0.85
CA LEU A 176 0.05 12.04 0.03
C LEU A 176 0.08 12.52 1.50
N LEU A 177 1.23 12.94 2.01
CA LEU A 177 1.31 13.44 3.39
C LEU A 177 0.50 14.72 3.60
N ALA A 178 0.42 15.59 2.59
CA ALA A 178 -0.45 16.78 2.63
C ALA A 178 -1.94 16.38 2.65
N ASP A 179 -2.34 15.37 1.86
CA ASP A 179 -3.71 14.85 1.84
C ASP A 179 -4.04 14.11 3.15
N LEU A 180 -3.12 13.32 3.69
CA LEU A 180 -3.26 12.67 5.00
C LEU A 180 -3.41 13.70 6.13
N LYS A 181 -2.69 14.82 6.06
CA LYS A 181 -2.89 15.94 7.02
C LYS A 181 -4.30 16.48 6.98
N ALA A 182 -4.94 16.55 5.80
CA ALA A 182 -6.32 17.02 5.69
C ALA A 182 -7.31 16.09 6.41
N LEU A 183 -6.98 14.80 6.56
CA LEU A 183 -7.78 13.85 7.34
C LEU A 183 -7.74 14.09 8.85
N LEU A 184 -6.83 14.93 9.35
CA LEU A 184 -6.59 15.20 10.76
C LEU A 184 -7.02 16.63 11.13
N PRO A 185 -8.30 17.01 11.08
CA PRO A 185 -8.73 18.39 11.33
C PRO A 185 -8.53 18.86 12.77
N ASP A 186 -8.57 17.95 13.76
CA ASP A 186 -8.36 18.28 15.18
C ASP A 186 -6.87 18.09 15.56
N PRO A 187 -6.27 18.99 16.35
CA PRO A 187 -4.88 18.82 16.83
C PRO A 187 -4.65 17.54 17.65
N ARG A 188 -5.71 16.94 18.17
CA ARG A 188 -5.68 15.66 18.88
C ARG A 188 -5.70 14.47 17.95
N ASP A 189 -6.04 14.62 16.66
CA ASP A 189 -6.01 13.53 15.70
C ASP A 189 -4.59 13.01 15.50
N ARG A 190 -4.46 11.76 15.14
CA ARG A 190 -3.17 11.09 14.92
C ARG A 190 -3.17 10.32 13.61
N LEU A 191 -1.98 10.25 13.00
CA LEU A 191 -1.67 9.34 11.91
C LEU A 191 -0.65 8.32 12.41
N LEU A 192 -0.93 7.04 12.21
CA LEU A 192 0.01 5.94 12.41
C LEU A 192 0.53 5.51 11.03
N LEU A 193 1.80 5.74 10.79
CA LEU A 193 2.47 5.44 9.53
C LEU A 193 3.48 4.31 9.73
N GLY A 194 3.33 3.22 8.97
CA GLY A 194 4.30 2.14 8.90
C GLY A 194 5.36 2.41 7.85
N VAL A 195 6.64 2.25 8.20
CA VAL A 195 7.76 2.50 7.29
C VAL A 195 8.86 1.44 7.44
N ASP A 196 9.29 0.92 6.32
CA ASP A 196 10.41 0.00 6.23
C ASP A 196 11.73 0.77 6.25
N LEU A 197 12.69 0.32 7.08
CA LEU A 197 13.91 1.07 7.35
C LEU A 197 15.07 0.60 6.45
N VAL A 198 16.05 1.49 6.24
CA VAL A 198 17.33 1.13 5.64
C VAL A 198 18.03 0.10 6.53
N LYS A 199 18.52 -0.99 5.95
CA LYS A 199 19.19 -2.10 6.61
C LYS A 199 20.12 -2.84 5.64
N ASP A 200 20.65 -3.99 6.06
CA ASP A 200 21.51 -4.84 5.22
C ASP A 200 20.84 -5.17 3.88
N VAL A 201 21.58 -4.91 2.79
CA VAL A 201 21.11 -5.08 1.40
C VAL A 201 20.65 -6.52 1.13
N LYS A 202 21.33 -7.52 1.71
CA LYS A 202 20.96 -8.92 1.51
C LYS A 202 19.58 -9.25 2.09
N ILE A 203 19.24 -8.63 3.23
CA ILE A 203 17.90 -8.78 3.84
C ILE A 203 16.84 -8.09 2.97
N LEU A 204 17.17 -6.90 2.47
CA LEU A 204 16.27 -6.15 1.59
C LEU A 204 16.01 -6.91 0.28
N GLU A 205 17.05 -7.37 -0.40
CA GLU A 205 16.91 -8.05 -1.69
C GLU A 205 16.19 -9.40 -1.54
N ALA A 206 16.53 -10.19 -0.50
CA ALA A 206 15.86 -11.47 -0.25
C ALA A 206 14.35 -11.35 -0.04
N ALA A 207 13.89 -10.24 0.54
CA ALA A 207 12.45 -9.98 0.74
C ALA A 207 11.69 -9.73 -0.58
N TYR A 208 12.39 -9.35 -1.65
CA TYR A 208 11.79 -9.06 -2.96
C TYR A 208 12.24 -10.01 -4.08
N ASP A 209 13.12 -10.96 -3.76
CA ASP A 209 13.56 -12.05 -4.67
C ASP A 209 13.74 -13.32 -3.84
N ASP A 210 12.63 -13.83 -3.32
CA ASP A 210 12.55 -14.98 -2.43
C ASP A 210 12.96 -16.29 -3.11
N SER A 211 13.51 -17.20 -2.32
CA SER A 211 14.02 -18.50 -2.80
C SER A 211 12.94 -19.41 -3.39
N ALA A 212 11.68 -19.23 -2.98
CA ALA A 212 10.53 -19.99 -3.49
C ALA A 212 9.95 -19.41 -4.79
N GLY A 213 10.37 -18.19 -5.20
CA GLY A 213 9.93 -17.53 -6.42
C GLY A 213 8.49 -17.01 -6.38
N VAL A 214 7.91 -16.80 -5.21
CA VAL A 214 6.54 -16.29 -5.07
C VAL A 214 6.48 -14.82 -5.51
N THR A 215 7.49 -14.02 -5.12
CA THR A 215 7.59 -12.60 -5.53
C THR A 215 7.80 -12.48 -7.04
N ARG A 216 8.58 -13.38 -7.64
CA ARG A 216 8.69 -13.47 -9.10
C ARG A 216 7.32 -13.67 -9.75
N ASP A 217 6.53 -14.63 -9.27
CA ASP A 217 5.21 -14.94 -9.83
C ASP A 217 4.23 -13.77 -9.65
N PHE A 218 4.32 -13.07 -8.52
CA PHE A 218 3.58 -11.84 -8.25
C PHE A 218 3.96 -10.72 -9.23
N ASN A 219 5.25 -10.50 -9.48
CA ASN A 219 5.71 -9.50 -10.44
C ASN A 219 5.26 -9.83 -11.86
N LEU A 220 5.38 -11.09 -12.29
CA LEU A 220 4.94 -11.55 -13.62
C LEU A 220 3.42 -11.44 -13.81
N ASN A 221 2.65 -11.48 -12.72
CA ASN A 221 1.18 -11.36 -12.80
C ASN A 221 0.74 -10.02 -13.40
N ILE A 222 1.51 -8.93 -13.24
CA ILE A 222 1.18 -7.64 -13.83
C ILE A 222 1.00 -7.72 -15.35
N LEU A 223 1.83 -8.52 -16.04
CA LEU A 223 1.72 -8.73 -17.50
C LEU A 223 0.40 -9.41 -17.86
N ARG A 224 -0.05 -10.36 -17.04
CA ARG A 224 -1.35 -11.03 -17.23
C ARG A 224 -2.52 -10.06 -17.02
N VAL A 225 -2.40 -9.16 -16.03
CA VAL A 225 -3.40 -8.11 -15.77
C VAL A 225 -3.47 -7.15 -16.97
N ILE A 226 -2.32 -6.69 -17.45
CA ILE A 226 -2.26 -5.81 -18.63
C ILE A 226 -2.83 -6.50 -19.88
N ASN A 227 -2.49 -7.77 -20.12
CA ASN A 227 -3.04 -8.52 -21.24
C ASN A 227 -4.57 -8.53 -21.23
N ARG A 228 -5.18 -8.83 -20.07
CA ARG A 228 -6.65 -8.83 -19.93
C ARG A 228 -7.25 -7.44 -20.09
N GLY A 229 -6.59 -6.43 -19.52
CA GLY A 229 -7.15 -5.08 -19.46
C GLY A 229 -7.10 -4.31 -20.79
N VAL A 230 -6.07 -4.56 -21.63
CA VAL A 230 -5.87 -3.80 -22.87
C VAL A 230 -5.76 -4.67 -24.13
N ASP A 231 -6.22 -5.94 -24.08
CA ASP A 231 -6.10 -6.93 -25.15
C ASP A 231 -4.64 -7.03 -25.65
N GLY A 232 -3.74 -7.29 -24.67
CA GLY A 232 -2.32 -7.41 -24.89
C GLY A 232 -1.88 -8.84 -25.18
N ASP A 233 -0.68 -8.99 -25.76
CA ASP A 233 -0.06 -10.27 -26.06
C ASP A 233 1.35 -10.41 -25.43
N PHE A 234 1.55 -9.87 -24.22
CA PHE A 234 2.74 -10.20 -23.44
C PHE A 234 2.82 -11.71 -23.21
N ASP A 235 3.99 -12.27 -23.43
CA ASP A 235 4.34 -13.61 -22.95
C ASP A 235 5.09 -13.47 -21.61
N PRO A 236 4.47 -13.80 -20.46
CA PRO A 236 5.13 -13.67 -19.17
C PRO A 236 6.40 -14.53 -19.03
N ASP A 237 6.46 -15.68 -19.73
CA ASP A 237 7.59 -16.60 -19.66
C ASP A 237 8.82 -16.08 -20.44
N ALA A 238 8.65 -15.03 -21.26
CA ALA A 238 9.72 -14.35 -21.97
C ALA A 238 10.34 -13.19 -21.15
N PHE A 239 9.89 -13.00 -19.91
CA PHE A 239 10.41 -11.98 -19.00
C PHE A 239 10.94 -12.61 -17.71
N ARG A 240 12.09 -12.16 -17.27
CA ARG A 240 12.69 -12.56 -16.00
C ARG A 240 12.45 -11.50 -14.93
N HIS A 241 12.05 -11.93 -13.75
CA HIS A 241 12.01 -11.08 -12.56
C HIS A 241 13.44 -10.68 -12.14
N ARG A 242 13.60 -9.44 -11.71
CA ARG A 242 14.81 -8.90 -11.11
C ARG A 242 14.42 -7.91 -10.03
N ALA A 243 14.88 -8.14 -8.80
CA ALA A 243 14.83 -7.17 -7.72
C ALA A 243 16.26 -6.83 -7.28
N PHE A 244 16.50 -5.57 -6.91
CA PHE A 244 17.79 -5.13 -6.39
C PHE A 244 17.62 -3.86 -5.56
N TYR A 245 18.55 -3.64 -4.65
CA TYR A 245 18.59 -2.41 -3.87
C TYR A 245 19.38 -1.33 -4.61
N ASN A 246 18.74 -0.20 -4.86
CA ASN A 246 19.36 1.02 -5.39
C ASN A 246 19.79 1.89 -4.21
N ASP A 247 21.08 1.81 -3.84
CA ASP A 247 21.65 2.51 -2.68
C ASP A 247 21.55 4.03 -2.82
N ALA A 248 21.79 4.57 -4.02
CA ALA A 248 21.71 6.02 -4.27
C ALA A 248 20.30 6.59 -4.05
N ALA A 249 19.26 5.79 -4.26
CA ALA A 249 17.86 6.17 -4.09
C ALA A 249 17.23 5.58 -2.82
N ALA A 250 17.99 4.79 -2.05
CA ALA A 250 17.54 4.10 -0.84
C ALA A 250 16.23 3.31 -1.05
N ARG A 251 16.15 2.52 -2.12
CA ARG A 251 14.94 1.75 -2.44
C ARG A 251 15.25 0.41 -3.10
N ILE A 252 14.36 -0.56 -2.91
CA ILE A 252 14.29 -1.72 -3.80
C ILE A 252 13.59 -1.30 -5.09
N GLU A 253 14.08 -1.81 -6.19
CA GLU A 253 13.44 -1.73 -7.50
C GLU A 253 13.12 -3.13 -8.00
N MET A 254 11.87 -3.36 -8.41
CA MET A 254 11.47 -4.57 -9.13
C MET A 254 11.32 -4.27 -10.61
N HIS A 255 11.83 -5.17 -11.42
CA HIS A 255 11.81 -5.09 -12.87
C HIS A 255 11.40 -6.43 -13.48
N LEU A 256 10.77 -6.37 -14.66
CA LEU A 256 10.59 -7.49 -15.57
C LEU A 256 11.49 -7.26 -16.78
N VAL A 257 12.49 -8.12 -16.95
CA VAL A 257 13.55 -7.97 -17.97
C VAL A 257 13.29 -8.94 -19.10
N ALA A 258 13.16 -8.44 -20.33
CA ALA A 258 12.99 -9.23 -21.54
C ALA A 258 14.24 -10.11 -21.80
N GLU A 259 14.07 -11.42 -21.88
CA GLU A 259 15.18 -12.37 -22.12
C GLU A 259 15.64 -12.38 -23.59
N SER A 260 14.73 -12.05 -24.49
CA SER A 260 15.00 -11.92 -25.93
C SER A 260 14.29 -10.70 -26.51
N ALA A 261 14.51 -10.41 -27.77
CA ALA A 261 13.79 -9.34 -28.46
C ALA A 261 12.28 -9.67 -28.51
N GLN A 262 11.46 -8.76 -28.00
CA GLN A 262 10.01 -8.90 -27.91
C GLN A 262 9.30 -7.82 -28.73
N THR A 263 8.16 -8.17 -29.31
CA THR A 263 7.22 -7.21 -29.89
C THR A 263 5.84 -7.49 -29.35
N VAL A 264 5.37 -6.64 -28.47
CA VAL A 264 4.09 -6.76 -27.78
C VAL A 264 3.07 -5.81 -28.38
N ARG A 265 1.90 -6.32 -28.70
CA ARG A 265 0.77 -5.55 -29.22
C ARG A 265 -0.27 -5.39 -28.13
N LEU A 266 -0.72 -4.16 -27.93
CA LEU A 266 -1.79 -3.78 -27.00
C LEU A 266 -2.94 -3.27 -27.86
N ARG A 267 -3.83 -4.19 -28.27
CA ARG A 267 -4.78 -3.94 -29.37
C ARG A 267 -5.79 -2.87 -29.03
N ARG A 268 -6.31 -2.88 -27.80
CA ARG A 268 -7.24 -1.83 -27.32
C ARG A 268 -6.64 -0.43 -27.36
N LEU A 269 -5.31 -0.32 -27.19
CA LEU A 269 -4.60 0.95 -27.24
C LEU A 269 -4.09 1.31 -28.64
N GLY A 270 -4.16 0.41 -29.62
CA GLY A 270 -3.50 0.58 -30.91
C GLY A 270 -1.98 0.76 -30.78
N LEU A 271 -1.37 0.21 -29.72
CA LEU A 271 0.04 0.41 -29.39
C LEU A 271 0.84 -0.86 -29.64
N THR A 272 2.02 -0.71 -30.24
CA THR A 272 3.03 -1.77 -30.34
C THR A 272 4.28 -1.35 -29.61
N VAL A 273 4.69 -2.15 -28.63
CA VAL A 273 5.87 -1.92 -27.80
C VAL A 273 6.95 -2.93 -28.17
N ARG A 274 8.17 -2.45 -28.36
CA ARG A 274 9.32 -3.32 -28.64
C ARG A 274 10.27 -3.32 -27.45
N PHE A 275 10.83 -4.48 -27.18
CA PHE A 275 11.86 -4.68 -26.16
C PHE A 275 13.10 -5.26 -26.79
N ALA A 276 14.25 -4.68 -26.51
CA ALA A 276 15.53 -5.31 -26.80
C ALA A 276 15.83 -6.39 -25.75
N PRO A 277 16.69 -7.38 -26.05
CA PRO A 277 17.20 -8.29 -25.02
C PRO A 277 17.82 -7.51 -23.86
N GLY A 278 17.43 -7.84 -22.63
CA GLY A 278 17.87 -7.15 -21.41
C GLY A 278 17.13 -5.83 -21.11
N GLU A 279 16.24 -5.36 -21.96
CA GLU A 279 15.40 -4.18 -21.65
C GLU A 279 14.33 -4.53 -20.63
N GLY A 280 14.18 -3.66 -19.58
CA GLY A 280 13.27 -3.89 -18.48
C GLY A 280 12.01 -3.05 -18.50
N ILE A 281 10.99 -3.53 -17.80
CA ILE A 281 9.84 -2.76 -17.34
C ILE A 281 10.02 -2.58 -15.83
N TRP A 282 10.10 -1.36 -15.36
CA TRP A 282 10.12 -1.04 -13.93
C TRP A 282 8.70 -1.18 -13.37
N THR A 283 8.50 -2.10 -12.44
CA THR A 283 7.19 -2.47 -11.95
C THR A 283 6.91 -2.00 -10.53
N GLU A 284 7.95 -1.82 -9.70
CA GLU A 284 7.78 -1.34 -8.32
C GLU A 284 9.03 -0.62 -7.82
N SER A 285 8.81 0.42 -7.02
CA SER A 285 9.76 0.97 -6.06
C SER A 285 9.32 0.60 -4.66
N SER A 286 10.27 0.34 -3.77
CA SER A 286 10.00 0.26 -2.34
C SER A 286 11.10 1.01 -1.59
N TYR A 287 10.84 2.30 -1.32
CA TYR A 287 11.75 3.17 -0.58
C TYR A 287 11.94 2.70 0.85
N LYS A 288 13.16 2.82 1.33
CA LYS A 288 13.53 2.53 2.71
C LYS A 288 13.86 3.84 3.41
N PHE A 289 13.42 3.95 4.63
CA PHE A 289 13.41 5.23 5.32
C PHE A 289 14.44 5.26 6.46
N SER A 290 14.85 6.46 6.82
CA SER A 290 15.47 6.77 8.09
C SER A 290 14.55 7.68 8.91
N ARG A 291 14.74 7.73 10.22
CA ARG A 291 14.00 8.65 11.08
C ARG A 291 14.12 10.10 10.61
N ALA A 292 15.34 10.55 10.33
CA ALA A 292 15.59 11.90 9.85
C ALA A 292 14.90 12.20 8.51
N GLY A 293 14.87 11.21 7.58
CA GLY A 293 14.16 11.34 6.31
C GLY A 293 12.65 11.50 6.51
N ILE A 294 12.06 10.70 7.41
CA ILE A 294 10.63 10.84 7.74
C ILE A 294 10.35 12.20 8.41
N GLU A 295 11.17 12.63 9.37
CA GLU A 295 11.00 13.95 10.03
C GLU A 295 11.05 15.10 9.01
N ALA A 296 11.94 15.05 8.02
CA ALA A 296 12.01 16.02 6.94
C ALA A 296 10.75 16.04 6.07
N LEU A 297 10.30 14.85 5.59
CA LEU A 297 9.07 14.73 4.79
C LEU A 297 7.83 15.25 5.54
N LEU A 298 7.73 14.95 6.84
CA LEU A 298 6.64 15.42 7.68
C LEU A 298 6.67 16.95 7.86
N GLY A 299 7.85 17.52 8.07
CA GLY A 299 8.02 18.97 8.22
C GLY A 299 7.52 19.75 7.02
N ASP A 300 7.83 19.28 5.81
CA ASP A 300 7.35 19.88 4.56
C ASP A 300 5.83 19.84 4.40
N ALA A 301 5.18 18.81 4.96
CA ALA A 301 3.73 18.69 4.96
C ALA A 301 3.06 19.45 6.13
N GLY A 302 3.83 20.09 7.04
CA GLY A 302 3.31 20.71 8.26
C GLY A 302 2.73 19.69 9.24
N LEU A 303 3.38 18.53 9.30
CA LEU A 303 3.20 17.45 10.26
C LEU A 303 4.46 17.32 11.11
N ARG A 304 4.37 16.67 12.26
CA ARG A 304 5.52 16.37 13.10
C ARG A 304 5.42 14.99 13.73
N LEU A 305 6.56 14.41 13.97
CA LEU A 305 6.66 13.14 14.68
C LEU A 305 6.32 13.34 16.16
N ALA A 306 5.32 12.60 16.66
CA ALA A 306 4.98 12.56 18.07
C ALA A 306 5.74 11.43 18.79
N ARG A 307 5.77 10.23 18.19
CA ARG A 307 6.53 9.08 18.69
C ARG A 307 7.12 8.29 17.51
N TRP A 308 8.25 7.63 17.78
CA TRP A 308 8.92 6.75 16.83
C TRP A 308 9.16 5.41 17.49
N HIS A 309 8.43 4.40 17.08
CA HIS A 309 8.56 3.04 17.58
C HIS A 309 9.30 2.20 16.55
N VAL A 310 10.31 1.45 16.98
CA VAL A 310 11.15 0.64 16.11
C VAL A 310 11.27 -0.76 16.70
N ASP A 311 11.20 -1.78 15.88
CA ASP A 311 11.43 -3.15 16.31
C ASP A 311 12.88 -3.37 16.78
N PRO A 312 13.16 -4.38 17.62
CA PRO A 312 14.50 -4.60 18.18
C PRO A 312 15.61 -4.80 17.16
N ALA A 313 15.30 -5.26 15.94
CA ALA A 313 16.26 -5.45 14.87
C ALA A 313 16.48 -4.19 14.00
N ASN A 314 15.76 -3.10 14.25
CA ASN A 314 15.71 -1.88 13.43
C ASN A 314 15.33 -2.15 11.96
N TYR A 315 14.38 -3.04 11.74
CA TYR A 315 13.90 -3.35 10.40
C TYR A 315 12.73 -2.49 9.98
N PHE A 316 11.85 -2.16 10.91
CA PHE A 316 10.61 -1.47 10.65
C PHE A 316 10.28 -0.44 11.73
N ALA A 317 9.59 0.62 11.36
CA ALA A 317 9.12 1.59 12.33
C ALA A 317 7.63 1.89 12.17
N LEU A 318 6.98 2.17 13.29
CA LEU A 318 5.66 2.78 13.37
C LEU A 318 5.82 4.22 13.88
N ALA A 319 5.55 5.18 13.01
CA ALA A 319 5.60 6.60 13.32
C ALA A 319 4.22 7.08 13.74
N LEU A 320 4.08 7.53 14.98
CA LEU A 320 2.89 8.25 15.43
C LEU A 320 3.09 9.74 15.13
N ILE A 321 2.20 10.29 14.33
CA ILE A 321 2.33 11.62 13.71
C ILE A 321 1.13 12.47 14.11
N GLN A 322 1.35 13.78 14.24
CA GLN A 322 0.32 14.77 14.49
C GLN A 322 0.58 16.04 13.68
N ARG A 323 -0.37 16.94 13.65
CA ARG A 323 -0.17 18.28 13.08
C ARG A 323 0.94 19.03 13.84
N ALA A 324 1.75 19.79 13.10
CA ALA A 324 2.80 20.65 13.66
C ALA A 324 2.21 21.85 14.40
#